data_d5f1c1507b4f08591231b98bf075b72b
#
_entry.id   d5f1c1507b4f08591231b98bf075b72b
#
_cell.length_a   1.000
_cell.length_b   1.000
_cell.length_c   1.000
_cell.angle_alpha   90.00
_cell.angle_beta   90.00
_cell.angle_gamma   90.00
#
_symmetry.space_group_name_H-M   'P 1'
#
loop_
_entity.id
_entity.type
_entity.pdbx_description
1 polymer ?
#
loop_
_entity_poly.entity_id
_entity_poly.type
_entity_poly.pdbx_seq_one_letter_code
_entity_poly.pdbx_strand_id
1 'polypeptide(L)'
;AKVAPHIHRVLVLASLTGLRQGDLLALQAEQIGPDYIATTTAKTGGEAVIPMHAELAQALRGPFKGAVLRNSLGEPWTTSGFKSSWRKVKPKGFDRRFHDLRGTFVTRLCIAGFSDAEIADIIGWSPARVAAIRLRYVDRTRVARARAERLK
;
A
#
# COMPACT_ATOMS: atom_id res chain seq x y z
N ALA A 1 -12.94 -18.33 4.27
CA ALA A 1 -13.49 -17.49 5.33
C ALA A 1 -13.28 -16.03 4.98
N LYS A 2 -14.28 -15.21 5.18
CA LYS A 2 -14.16 -13.77 4.95
C LYS A 2 -13.31 -13.14 6.04
N VAL A 3 -12.33 -12.35 5.64
CA VAL A 3 -11.55 -11.52 6.56
C VAL A 3 -12.45 -10.41 7.13
N ALA A 4 -12.35 -10.16 8.44
CA ALA A 4 -13.15 -9.11 9.08
C ALA A 4 -12.90 -7.74 8.43
N PRO A 5 -13.93 -6.87 8.32
CA PRO A 5 -13.82 -5.59 7.62
C PRO A 5 -12.66 -4.71 8.10
N HIS A 6 -12.40 -4.65 9.39
CA HIS A 6 -11.34 -3.82 9.97
C HIS A 6 -9.93 -4.32 9.61
N ILE A 7 -9.76 -5.61 9.32
CA ILE A 7 -8.50 -6.19 8.83
C ILE A 7 -8.42 -6.05 7.31
N HIS A 8 -9.51 -6.36 6.62
CA HIS A 8 -9.60 -6.26 5.16
C HIS A 8 -9.25 -4.85 4.68
N ARG A 9 -9.71 -3.82 5.36
CA ARG A 9 -9.41 -2.43 5.03
C ARG A 9 -7.92 -2.14 5.05
N VAL A 10 -7.19 -2.66 6.03
CA VAL A 10 -5.72 -2.51 6.10
C VAL A 10 -5.06 -3.14 4.87
N LEU A 11 -5.50 -4.34 4.48
CA LEU A 11 -4.95 -5.05 3.32
C LEU A 11 -5.22 -4.30 2.03
N VAL A 12 -6.43 -3.79 1.85
CA VAL A 12 -6.81 -3.01 0.67
C VAL A 12 -5.95 -1.75 0.57
N LEU A 13 -5.86 -0.96 1.64
CA LEU A 13 -5.06 0.25 1.63
C LEU A 13 -3.56 -0.03 1.44
N ALA A 14 -3.05 -1.13 1.97
CA ALA A 14 -1.67 -1.54 1.73
C ALA A 14 -1.39 -1.77 0.24
N SER A 15 -2.31 -2.43 -0.45
CA SER A 15 -2.17 -2.70 -1.89
C SER A 15 -2.34 -1.45 -2.77
N LEU A 16 -3.06 -0.44 -2.28
CA LEU A 16 -3.34 0.79 -3.02
C LEU A 16 -2.34 1.92 -2.74
N THR A 17 -1.56 1.82 -1.68
CA THR A 17 -0.60 2.86 -1.27
C THR A 17 0.85 2.40 -1.29
N GLY A 18 1.10 1.11 -1.17
CA GLY A 18 2.46 0.58 -1.05
C GLY A 18 3.17 0.96 0.24
N LEU A 19 2.50 1.58 1.20
CA LEU A 19 3.10 1.97 2.47
C LEU A 19 3.52 0.76 3.30
N ARG A 20 4.60 0.92 4.09
CA ARG A 20 4.96 -0.09 5.09
C ARG A 20 3.86 -0.22 6.12
N GLN A 21 3.74 -1.41 6.71
CA GLN A 21 2.70 -1.69 7.70
C GLN A 21 2.65 -0.64 8.82
N GLY A 22 3.81 -0.29 9.40
CA GLY A 22 3.86 0.71 10.45
C GLY A 22 3.38 2.09 10.01
N ASP A 23 3.81 2.53 8.84
CA ASP A 23 3.42 3.83 8.29
C ASP A 23 1.94 3.87 7.94
N LEU A 24 1.42 2.80 7.37
CA LEU A 24 0.00 2.67 7.03
C LEU A 24 -0.88 2.68 8.28
N LEU A 25 -0.52 1.92 9.30
CA LEU A 25 -1.29 1.86 10.55
C LEU A 25 -1.25 3.19 11.32
N ALA A 26 -0.21 3.99 11.11
CA ALA A 26 -0.06 5.30 11.73
C ALA A 26 -0.73 6.44 10.94
N LEU A 27 -1.34 6.14 9.79
CA LEU A 27 -1.94 7.15 8.91
C LEU A 27 -3.03 7.94 9.62
N GLN A 28 -2.94 9.27 9.55
CA GLN A 28 -3.88 10.19 10.17
C GLN A 28 -4.75 10.88 9.10
N ALA A 29 -5.94 11.27 9.50
CA ALA A 29 -6.91 11.91 8.61
C ALA A 29 -6.37 13.18 7.93
N GLU A 30 -5.58 13.97 8.62
CA GLU A 30 -4.99 15.20 8.09
C GLU A 30 -3.92 14.96 7.01
N GLN A 31 -3.42 13.73 6.87
CA GLN A 31 -2.48 13.36 5.83
C GLN A 31 -3.16 13.04 4.50
N ILE A 32 -4.48 12.95 4.49
CA ILE A 32 -5.28 12.65 3.31
C ILE A 32 -5.81 13.93 2.71
N GLY A 33 -5.24 14.33 1.57
CA GLY A 33 -5.74 15.45 0.78
C GLY A 33 -6.70 14.97 -0.32
N PRO A 34 -7.28 15.92 -1.08
CA PRO A 34 -8.17 15.57 -2.20
C PRO A 34 -7.43 14.91 -3.37
N ASP A 35 -6.15 15.25 -3.56
CA ASP A 35 -5.36 14.81 -4.71
C ASP A 35 -4.26 13.80 -4.38
N TYR A 36 -3.89 13.69 -3.10
CA TYR A 36 -2.79 12.81 -2.68
C TYR A 36 -2.82 12.53 -1.17
N ILE A 37 -2.11 11.47 -0.78
CA ILE A 37 -1.75 11.20 0.62
C ILE A 37 -0.27 11.60 0.77
N ALA A 38 0.05 12.43 1.75
CA ALA A 38 1.43 12.80 2.07
C ALA A 38 1.80 12.28 3.47
N THR A 39 2.86 11.49 3.55
CA THR A 39 3.35 10.96 4.83
C THR A 39 4.86 10.82 4.81
N THR A 40 5.47 10.87 5.99
CA THR A 40 6.90 10.61 6.16
C THR A 40 7.09 9.16 6.60
N THR A 41 7.97 8.44 5.90
CA THR A 41 8.26 7.05 6.25
C THR A 41 9.17 6.99 7.47
N ALA A 42 8.73 6.27 8.51
CA ALA A 42 9.45 6.20 9.78
C ALA A 42 10.86 5.60 9.64
N LYS A 43 11.02 4.60 8.78
CA LYS A 43 12.29 3.88 8.64
C LYS A 43 13.39 4.69 7.95
N THR A 44 13.04 5.50 6.95
CA THR A 44 14.02 6.22 6.12
C THR A 44 13.95 7.73 6.26
N GLY A 45 12.90 8.26 6.88
CA GLY A 45 12.64 9.68 6.95
C GLY A 45 12.21 10.30 5.62
N GLY A 46 12.11 9.51 4.55
CA GLY A 46 11.69 9.97 3.23
C GLY A 46 10.21 10.32 3.19
N GLU A 47 9.83 11.28 2.38
CA GLU A 47 8.44 11.63 2.16
C GLU A 47 7.84 10.73 1.08
N ALA A 48 6.65 10.19 1.34
CA ALA A 48 5.84 9.48 0.37
C ALA A 48 4.65 10.34 -0.01
N VAL A 49 4.46 10.57 -1.30
CA VAL A 49 3.34 11.35 -1.85
C VAL A 49 2.60 10.44 -2.82
N ILE A 50 1.49 9.87 -2.37
CA ILE A 50 0.74 8.86 -3.10
C ILE A 50 -0.42 9.52 -3.83
N PRO A 51 -0.46 9.46 -5.17
CA PRO A 51 -1.53 10.11 -5.93
C PRO A 51 -2.89 9.46 -5.62
N MET A 52 -3.90 10.29 -5.51
CA MET A 52 -5.26 9.87 -5.25
C MET A 52 -5.91 9.42 -6.57
N HIS A 53 -6.02 8.11 -6.75
CA HIS A 53 -6.78 7.55 -7.87
C HIS A 53 -8.18 7.10 -7.39
N ALA A 54 -9.08 6.82 -8.33
CA ALA A 54 -10.50 6.56 -8.01
C ALA A 54 -10.70 5.42 -7.00
N GLU A 55 -9.97 4.32 -7.14
CA GLU A 55 -10.08 3.17 -6.24
C GLU A 55 -9.61 3.51 -4.82
N LEU A 56 -8.52 4.27 -4.69
CA LEU A 56 -8.01 4.73 -3.40
C LEU A 56 -9.00 5.70 -2.74
N ALA A 57 -9.53 6.65 -3.50
CA ALA A 57 -10.53 7.59 -3.01
C ALA A 57 -11.77 6.86 -2.48
N GLN A 58 -12.21 5.82 -3.18
CA GLN A 58 -13.34 5.00 -2.73
C GLN A 58 -13.03 4.24 -1.44
N ALA A 59 -11.81 3.68 -1.31
CA ALA A 59 -11.38 2.98 -0.10
C ALA A 59 -11.23 3.92 1.10
N LEU A 60 -11.01 5.21 0.85
CA LEU A 60 -10.81 6.24 1.87
C LEU A 60 -12.05 7.08 2.12
N ARG A 61 -13.22 6.61 1.74
CA ARG A 61 -14.46 7.33 2.07
C ARG A 61 -14.61 7.45 3.59
N GLY A 62 -14.64 8.70 4.04
CA GLY A 62 -14.80 9.06 5.44
C GLY A 62 -16.21 9.50 5.76
N PRO A 63 -16.38 10.13 6.91
CA PRO A 63 -15.38 10.97 7.61
C PRO A 63 -14.40 10.16 8.50
N PHE A 64 -13.19 10.68 8.63
CA PHE A 64 -12.19 10.19 9.57
C PHE A 64 -11.77 11.32 10.52
N LYS A 65 -11.51 10.95 11.76
CA LYS A 65 -10.95 11.85 12.76
C LYS A 65 -9.79 11.15 13.44
N GLY A 66 -8.60 11.73 13.35
CA GLY A 66 -7.39 11.10 13.88
C GLY A 66 -6.97 9.91 13.04
N ALA A 67 -6.74 8.75 13.67
CA ALA A 67 -6.30 7.54 12.98
C ALA A 67 -7.35 7.05 11.97
N VAL A 68 -6.87 6.76 10.76
CA VAL A 68 -7.72 6.28 9.65
C VAL A 68 -8.06 4.80 9.84
N LEU A 69 -7.09 4.00 10.28
CA LEU A 69 -7.24 2.57 10.47
C LEU A 69 -7.39 2.23 11.94
N ARG A 70 -8.49 1.55 12.25
CA ARG A 70 -8.86 1.20 13.62
C ARG A 70 -9.19 -0.29 13.73
N ASN A 71 -8.98 -0.85 14.91
CA ASN A 71 -9.32 -2.24 15.21
C ASN A 71 -10.83 -2.42 15.48
N SER A 72 -11.23 -3.63 15.85
CA SER A 72 -12.64 -3.96 16.11
C SER A 72 -13.25 -3.19 17.30
N LEU A 73 -12.41 -2.64 18.18
CA LEU A 73 -12.84 -1.84 19.32
C LEU A 73 -12.90 -0.34 19.01
N GLY A 74 -12.61 0.05 17.77
CA GLY A 74 -12.58 1.47 17.38
C GLY A 74 -11.30 2.19 17.80
N GLU A 75 -10.31 1.48 18.33
CA GLU A 75 -9.02 2.04 18.72
C GLU A 75 -8.03 2.03 17.55
N PRO A 76 -7.07 2.99 17.51
CA PRO A 76 -6.01 2.92 16.51
C PRO A 76 -5.27 1.59 16.59
N TRP A 77 -4.95 1.01 15.42
CA TRP A 77 -4.15 -0.20 15.38
C TRP A 77 -2.74 0.04 15.94
N THR A 78 -2.26 -0.91 16.73
CA THR A 78 -0.82 -1.05 17.01
C THR A 78 -0.23 -2.06 16.04
N THR A 79 1.07 -1.95 15.76
CA THR A 79 1.76 -2.90 14.87
C THR A 79 1.65 -4.34 15.40
N SER A 80 1.90 -4.53 16.69
CA SER A 80 1.80 -5.87 17.33
C SER A 80 0.38 -6.40 17.33
N GLY A 81 -0.60 -5.54 17.60
CA GLY A 81 -2.02 -5.91 17.56
C GLY A 81 -2.48 -6.35 16.18
N PHE A 82 -2.08 -5.64 15.15
CA PHE A 82 -2.41 -6.01 13.78
C PHE A 82 -1.72 -7.34 13.38
N LYS A 83 -0.45 -7.50 13.66
CA LYS A 83 0.28 -8.74 13.37
C LYS A 83 -0.39 -9.96 14.03
N SER A 84 -0.80 -9.80 15.26
CA SER A 84 -1.51 -10.85 16.00
C SER A 84 -2.85 -11.20 15.36
N SER A 85 -3.65 -10.19 15.03
CA SER A 85 -4.95 -10.37 14.37
C SER A 85 -4.82 -11.00 13.00
N TRP A 86 -3.86 -10.53 12.19
CA TRP A 86 -3.58 -11.07 10.86
C TRP A 86 -3.17 -12.55 10.93
N ARG A 87 -2.31 -12.91 11.89
CA ARG A 87 -1.87 -14.29 12.09
C ARG A 87 -3.04 -15.24 12.35
N LYS A 88 -4.04 -14.78 13.08
CA LYS A 88 -5.23 -15.59 13.42
C LYS A 88 -6.15 -15.84 12.22
N VAL A 89 -6.26 -14.87 11.32
CA VAL A 89 -7.20 -14.94 10.17
C VAL A 89 -6.53 -15.36 8.87
N LYS A 90 -5.23 -15.30 8.81
CA LYS A 90 -4.45 -15.68 7.64
C LYS A 90 -4.76 -17.14 7.27
N PRO A 91 -5.14 -17.42 6.00
CA PRO A 91 -5.45 -18.79 5.60
C PRO A 91 -4.30 -19.76 5.86
N LYS A 92 -4.62 -20.97 6.29
CA LYS A 92 -3.64 -22.01 6.54
C LYS A 92 -2.89 -22.36 5.24
N GLY A 93 -1.55 -22.40 5.30
CA GLY A 93 -0.73 -22.62 4.10
C GLY A 93 -0.47 -21.38 3.26
N PHE A 94 -1.02 -20.24 3.64
CA PHE A 94 -0.77 -18.98 2.96
C PHE A 94 0.63 -18.46 3.34
N ASP A 95 1.54 -18.46 2.38
CA ASP A 95 2.96 -18.12 2.59
C ASP A 95 3.30 -16.64 2.33
N ARG A 96 2.34 -15.87 1.80
CA ARG A 96 2.55 -14.46 1.49
C ARG A 96 2.65 -13.61 2.75
N ARG A 97 3.58 -12.67 2.75
CA ARG A 97 3.75 -11.70 3.83
C ARG A 97 2.95 -10.43 3.52
N PHE A 98 2.57 -9.70 4.57
CA PHE A 98 1.96 -8.38 4.40
C PHE A 98 2.83 -7.47 3.53
N HIS A 99 4.14 -7.52 3.71
CA HIS A 99 5.12 -6.74 2.94
C HIS A 99 5.02 -6.97 1.42
N ASP A 100 4.56 -8.12 0.98
CA ASP A 100 4.40 -8.44 -0.44
C ASP A 100 3.35 -7.56 -1.14
N LEU A 101 2.45 -6.93 -0.39
CA LEU A 101 1.49 -5.96 -0.92
C LEU A 101 2.16 -4.71 -1.48
N ARG A 102 3.38 -4.39 -1.03
CA ARG A 102 4.18 -3.32 -1.63
C ARG A 102 4.58 -3.66 -3.06
N GLY A 103 4.94 -4.91 -3.30
CA GLY A 103 5.19 -5.40 -4.66
C GLY A 103 3.96 -5.31 -5.55
N THR A 104 2.77 -5.56 -5.00
CA THR A 104 1.50 -5.39 -5.71
C THR A 104 1.31 -3.94 -6.14
N PHE A 105 1.56 -2.99 -5.26
CA PHE A 105 1.47 -1.56 -5.57
C PHE A 105 2.49 -1.15 -6.65
N VAL A 106 3.75 -1.54 -6.50
CA VAL A 106 4.80 -1.25 -7.50
C VAL A 106 4.45 -1.87 -8.85
N THR A 107 3.91 -3.09 -8.87
CA THR A 107 3.45 -3.74 -10.11
C THR A 107 2.36 -2.91 -10.79
N ARG A 108 1.41 -2.38 -10.04
CA ARG A 108 0.35 -1.52 -10.58
C ARG A 108 0.91 -0.24 -11.21
N LEU A 109 1.88 0.39 -10.55
CA LEU A 109 2.55 1.58 -11.09
C LEU A 109 3.34 1.25 -12.39
N CYS A 110 4.00 0.11 -12.41
CA CYS A 110 4.70 -0.37 -13.62
C CYS A 110 3.74 -0.61 -14.77
N ILE A 111 2.58 -1.22 -14.49
CA ILE A 111 1.54 -1.46 -15.49
C ILE A 111 0.99 -0.13 -16.03
N ALA A 112 0.83 0.86 -15.16
CA ALA A 112 0.40 2.21 -15.54
C ALA A 112 1.47 3.00 -16.33
N GLY A 113 2.69 2.48 -16.42
CA GLY A 113 3.75 3.08 -17.23
C GLY A 113 4.71 3.99 -16.47
N PHE A 114 4.65 4.00 -15.15
CA PHE A 114 5.57 4.80 -14.34
C PHE A 114 7.01 4.27 -14.40
N SER A 115 7.97 5.18 -14.48
CA SER A 115 9.39 4.85 -14.42
C SER A 115 9.84 4.56 -12.99
N ASP A 116 11.04 3.99 -12.83
CA ASP A 116 11.61 3.76 -11.50
C ASP A 116 11.79 5.06 -10.72
N ALA A 117 12.17 6.15 -11.41
CA ALA A 117 12.31 7.47 -10.80
C ALA A 117 10.96 8.01 -10.29
N GLU A 118 9.91 7.88 -11.10
CA GLU A 118 8.56 8.31 -10.72
C GLU A 118 8.02 7.49 -9.54
N ILE A 119 8.23 6.17 -9.56
CA ILE A 119 7.83 5.29 -8.45
C ILE A 119 8.59 5.64 -7.19
N ALA A 120 9.90 5.87 -7.29
CA ALA A 120 10.74 6.28 -6.16
C ALA A 120 10.23 7.57 -5.52
N ASP A 121 9.84 8.54 -6.34
CA ASP A 121 9.27 9.82 -5.89
C ASP A 121 7.95 9.61 -5.14
N ILE A 122 7.08 8.75 -5.66
CA ILE A 122 5.78 8.45 -5.04
C ILE A 122 5.95 7.82 -3.66
N ILE A 123 6.82 6.82 -3.53
CA ILE A 123 6.94 6.03 -2.29
C ILE A 123 8.08 6.49 -1.37
N GLY A 124 8.82 7.54 -1.75
CA GLY A 124 9.90 8.08 -0.94
C GLY A 124 11.15 7.20 -0.91
N TRP A 125 11.44 6.49 -1.99
CA TRP A 125 12.62 5.61 -2.11
C TRP A 125 13.62 6.16 -3.13
N SER A 126 14.84 5.57 -3.16
CA SER A 126 15.76 5.80 -4.26
C SER A 126 15.35 4.99 -5.49
N PRO A 127 15.65 5.46 -6.72
CA PRO A 127 15.39 4.68 -7.94
C PRO A 127 16.07 3.31 -7.93
N ALA A 128 17.28 3.20 -7.38
CA ALA A 128 18.00 1.94 -7.24
C ALA A 128 17.23 0.92 -6.38
N ARG A 129 16.58 1.39 -5.32
CA ARG A 129 15.77 0.54 -4.45
C ARG A 129 14.49 0.08 -5.15
N VAL A 130 13.88 0.95 -5.94
CA VAL A 130 12.71 0.60 -6.76
C VAL A 130 13.11 -0.47 -7.78
N ALA A 131 14.25 -0.33 -8.45
CA ALA A 131 14.74 -1.32 -9.39
C ALA A 131 14.93 -2.70 -8.73
N ALA A 132 15.49 -2.74 -7.51
CA ALA A 132 15.64 -3.98 -6.76
C ALA A 132 14.30 -4.63 -6.42
N ILE A 133 13.31 -3.85 -6.01
CA ILE A 133 11.94 -4.33 -5.74
C ILE A 133 11.27 -4.83 -7.02
N ARG A 134 11.46 -4.12 -8.13
CA ARG A 134 10.93 -4.53 -9.44
C ARG A 134 11.42 -5.93 -9.81
N LEU A 135 12.70 -6.21 -9.64
CA LEU A 135 13.27 -7.53 -9.95
C LEU A 135 12.71 -8.63 -9.06
N ARG A 136 12.36 -8.32 -7.83
CA ARG A 136 11.94 -9.31 -6.83
C ARG A 136 10.44 -9.57 -6.83
N TYR A 137 9.61 -8.54 -6.97
CA TYR A 137 8.17 -8.63 -6.70
C TYR A 137 7.27 -8.32 -7.90
N VAL A 138 7.78 -7.63 -8.93
CA VAL A 138 6.93 -7.23 -10.05
C VAL A 138 6.69 -8.41 -10.98
N ASP A 139 5.42 -8.63 -11.32
CA ASP A 139 5.03 -9.60 -12.32
C ASP A 139 5.35 -9.09 -13.72
N ARG A 140 6.49 -9.52 -14.24
CA ARG A 140 6.99 -9.09 -15.56
C ARG A 140 6.05 -9.48 -16.69
N THR A 141 5.34 -10.60 -16.57
CA THR A 141 4.38 -11.04 -17.58
C THR A 141 3.19 -10.08 -17.66
N ARG A 142 2.65 -9.67 -16.52
CA ARG A 142 1.58 -8.68 -16.48
C ARG A 142 2.01 -7.34 -17.07
N VAL A 143 3.21 -6.88 -16.73
CA VAL A 143 3.76 -5.64 -17.27
C VAL A 143 3.96 -5.74 -18.79
N ALA A 144 4.48 -6.86 -19.28
CA ALA A 144 4.66 -7.08 -20.69
C ALA A 144 3.34 -7.06 -21.47
N ARG A 145 2.31 -7.69 -20.94
CA ARG A 145 0.96 -7.65 -21.54
C ARG A 145 0.42 -6.23 -21.59
N ALA A 146 0.54 -5.47 -20.53
CA ALA A 146 0.09 -4.08 -20.48
C ALA A 146 0.84 -3.20 -21.50
N ARG A 147 2.14 -3.42 -21.65
CA ARG A 147 2.95 -2.73 -22.66
C ARG A 147 2.51 -3.09 -24.09
N ALA A 148 2.22 -4.36 -24.32
CA ALA A 148 1.73 -4.82 -25.63
C ALA A 148 0.42 -4.13 -26.03
N GLU A 149 -0.49 -3.93 -25.07
CA GLU A 149 -1.74 -3.18 -25.33
C GLU A 149 -1.48 -1.75 -25.81
N ARG A 150 -0.41 -1.11 -25.34
CA ARG A 150 -0.04 0.24 -25.77
C ARG A 150 0.60 0.30 -27.15
N LEU A 151 0.99 -0.84 -27.72
CA LEU A 151 1.57 -0.95 -29.06
C LEU A 151 0.51 -1.19 -30.16
N LYS A 152 -0.73 -1.39 -29.79
CA LYS A 152 -1.82 -1.62 -30.75
C LYS A 152 -2.24 -0.38 -31.53
#